data_dd20e33b13ec01ca475e3404868f2b55
#
_entry.id   dd20e33b13ec01ca475e3404868f2b55
#
_cell.length_a   1.000
_cell.length_b   1.000
_cell.length_c   1.000
_cell.angle_alpha   90.00
_cell.angle_beta   90.00
_cell.angle_gamma   90.00
#
_symmetry.space_group_name_H-M   'P 1'
#
loop_
_entity.id
_entity.type
_entity.pdbx_description
1 polymer ?
#
loop_
_entity_poly.entity_id
_entity_poly.type
_entity_poly.pdbx_seq_one_letter_code
_entity_poly.pdbx_strand_id
1 'polypeptide(L)'
;MVTSRTYADRCPGVLRPWIADDGALIRLRLVGGSLSSDSLRKLAEIAAEWGNGNIQLTSRANLQLRGIAHDTGRVPPALVDAITAAGLLPVPSHELVRNITVSPLTGRVGGRADLRPLADVIDKLLCADPLFASLSGKFLFSLDDGRGDVAGSTLDLGIFALDAHTAQLRVGSTLWGPTVDLNDAAHALLGLAREFLGLRGAGDTAWWHVDELPDKGAELLDGPYERDERTLRTSAPPALGKIGQDDGRQALHVEVPDGTLTPQLAEQVAGRGAELIVTPWRSVIVPDLEPA
;
A
#
# COMPACT_ATOMS: atom_id res chain seq x y z
N MET A 1 26.63 -8.04 7.80
CA MET A 1 27.37 -7.21 6.83
C MET A 1 26.35 -6.41 6.05
N VAL A 2 26.26 -5.12 6.27
CA VAL A 2 25.42 -4.23 5.47
C VAL A 2 26.10 -4.11 4.11
N THR A 3 25.51 -4.66 3.06
CA THR A 3 25.99 -4.45 1.68
C THR A 3 25.78 -2.99 1.35
N SER A 4 26.88 -2.23 1.24
CA SER A 4 26.81 -0.85 0.76
C SER A 4 26.22 -0.84 -0.65
N ARG A 5 25.03 -0.28 -0.81
CA ARG A 5 24.44 -0.06 -2.13
C ARG A 5 25.26 0.95 -2.91
N THR A 6 25.32 0.74 -4.22
CA THR A 6 26.01 1.62 -5.17
C THR A 6 25.02 2.22 -6.17
N TYR A 7 23.71 2.10 -5.92
CA TYR A 7 22.69 2.59 -6.85
C TYR A 7 21.46 3.12 -6.08
N ALA A 8 20.82 4.13 -6.67
CA ALA A 8 19.59 4.73 -6.16
C ALA A 8 18.39 3.77 -6.22
N ASP A 9 17.36 4.04 -5.40
CA ASP A 9 16.10 3.31 -5.46
C ASP A 9 15.48 3.37 -6.87
N ARG A 10 15.19 2.21 -7.43
CA ARG A 10 14.64 2.01 -8.77
C ARG A 10 13.17 1.58 -8.75
N CYS A 11 12.45 1.80 -7.64
CA CYS A 11 11.02 1.52 -7.62
C CYS A 11 10.29 2.34 -8.68
N PRO A 12 9.47 1.70 -9.53
CA PRO A 12 8.77 2.41 -10.58
C PRO A 12 7.65 3.30 -10.01
N GLY A 13 7.45 4.43 -10.66
CA GLY A 13 6.31 5.31 -10.59
C GLY A 13 5.81 5.64 -11.99
N VAL A 14 4.94 6.61 -12.13
CA VAL A 14 4.46 7.13 -13.42
C VAL A 14 5.51 8.07 -14.01
N LEU A 15 6.03 8.99 -13.19
CA LEU A 15 7.04 9.96 -13.60
C LEU A 15 8.45 9.38 -13.64
N ARG A 16 8.65 8.24 -12.97
CA ARG A 16 9.90 7.51 -12.92
C ARG A 16 9.65 6.03 -13.26
N PRO A 17 9.37 5.69 -14.54
CA PRO A 17 9.08 4.32 -14.92
C PRO A 17 10.35 3.44 -14.83
N TRP A 18 10.15 2.14 -14.69
CA TRP A 18 11.19 1.15 -14.91
C TRP A 18 11.19 0.73 -16.38
N ILE A 19 12.36 0.78 -17.02
CA ILE A 19 12.50 0.34 -18.42
C ILE A 19 12.88 -1.13 -18.43
N ALA A 20 12.00 -1.94 -19.00
CA ALA A 20 12.16 -3.37 -19.19
C ALA A 20 12.25 -3.70 -20.70
N ASP A 21 12.50 -4.97 -21.01
CA ASP A 21 12.66 -5.42 -22.42
C ASP A 21 11.37 -5.27 -23.23
N ASP A 22 10.22 -5.33 -22.56
CA ASP A 22 8.88 -5.17 -23.16
C ASP A 22 8.37 -3.71 -23.19
N GLY A 23 9.18 -2.76 -22.72
CA GLY A 23 8.82 -1.34 -22.63
C GLY A 23 8.86 -0.81 -21.21
N ALA A 24 8.30 0.38 -21.02
CA ALA A 24 8.23 0.97 -19.69
C ALA A 24 7.18 0.28 -18.82
N LEU A 25 7.53 0.17 -17.53
CA LEU A 25 6.67 -0.31 -16.46
C LEU A 25 6.42 0.83 -15.48
N ILE A 26 5.15 1.10 -15.19
CA ILE A 26 4.74 2.08 -14.19
C ILE A 26 3.99 1.38 -13.04
N ARG A 27 4.04 1.95 -11.85
CA ARG A 27 3.33 1.46 -10.67
C ARG A 27 2.50 2.56 -10.06
N LEU A 28 1.22 2.23 -9.82
CA LEU A 28 0.23 3.11 -9.22
C LEU A 28 -0.01 2.64 -7.79
N ARG A 29 0.16 3.55 -6.83
CA ARG A 29 0.03 3.22 -5.42
C ARG A 29 -1.38 3.55 -4.93
N LEU A 30 -1.97 2.55 -4.30
CA LEU A 30 -3.30 2.64 -3.71
C LEU A 30 -3.15 2.65 -2.18
N VAL A 31 -3.78 3.61 -1.53
CA VAL A 31 -3.85 3.65 -0.07
C VAL A 31 -4.82 2.56 0.40
N GLY A 32 -4.34 1.64 1.23
CA GLY A 32 -5.14 0.50 1.67
C GLY A 32 -5.66 -0.41 0.56
N GLY A 33 -5.11 -0.32 -0.65
CA GLY A 33 -5.62 -1.04 -1.82
C GLY A 33 -6.93 -0.48 -2.38
N SER A 34 -7.48 0.60 -1.82
CA SER A 34 -8.77 1.17 -2.24
C SER A 34 -8.71 1.80 -3.63
N LEU A 35 -9.73 1.52 -4.42
CA LEU A 35 -9.87 1.96 -5.80
C LEU A 35 -11.35 2.10 -6.16
N SER A 36 -11.76 3.20 -6.80
CA SER A 36 -13.11 3.30 -7.33
C SER A 36 -13.28 2.46 -8.60
N SER A 37 -14.49 1.96 -8.84
CA SER A 37 -14.81 1.23 -10.07
C SER A 37 -14.60 2.09 -11.33
N ASP A 38 -14.87 3.38 -11.23
CA ASP A 38 -14.63 4.33 -12.33
C ASP A 38 -13.14 4.50 -12.63
N SER A 39 -12.30 4.57 -11.57
CA SER A 39 -10.84 4.62 -11.75
C SER A 39 -10.32 3.32 -12.37
N LEU A 40 -10.88 2.15 -11.99
CA LEU A 40 -10.48 0.88 -12.60
C LEU A 40 -10.87 0.82 -14.09
N ARG A 41 -12.08 1.26 -14.49
CA ARG A 41 -12.48 1.31 -15.91
C ARG A 41 -11.56 2.22 -16.72
N LYS A 42 -11.31 3.44 -16.25
CA LYS A 42 -10.37 4.36 -16.89
C LYS A 42 -8.96 3.76 -17.00
N LEU A 43 -8.50 3.06 -15.96
CA LEU A 43 -7.20 2.41 -16.01
C LEU A 43 -7.16 1.25 -17.01
N ALA A 44 -8.25 0.51 -17.19
CA ALA A 44 -8.35 -0.54 -18.21
C ALA A 44 -8.30 0.05 -19.65
N GLU A 45 -8.95 1.19 -19.89
CA GLU A 45 -8.84 1.94 -21.14
C GLU A 45 -7.40 2.41 -21.37
N ILE A 46 -6.76 3.00 -20.35
CA ILE A 46 -5.35 3.44 -20.40
C ILE A 46 -4.42 2.24 -20.67
N ALA A 47 -4.64 1.09 -20.03
CA ALA A 47 -3.83 -0.10 -20.25
C ALA A 47 -3.96 -0.63 -21.68
N ALA A 48 -5.15 -0.55 -22.28
CA ALA A 48 -5.41 -0.96 -23.65
C ALA A 48 -4.78 0.00 -24.69
N GLU A 49 -4.82 1.30 -24.41
CA GLU A 49 -4.30 2.32 -25.33
C GLU A 49 -2.76 2.44 -25.27
N TRP A 50 -2.18 2.39 -24.06
CA TRP A 50 -0.78 2.76 -23.84
C TRP A 50 0.13 1.58 -23.45
N GLY A 51 -0.43 0.47 -22.98
CA GLY A 51 0.30 -0.67 -22.47
C GLY A 51 0.01 -1.97 -23.21
N ASN A 52 0.21 -3.09 -22.52
CA ASN A 52 -0.10 -4.42 -23.06
C ASN A 52 -1.56 -4.86 -22.88
N GLY A 53 -2.44 -3.95 -22.47
CA GLY A 53 -3.88 -4.19 -22.28
C GLY A 53 -4.26 -4.79 -20.92
N ASN A 54 -3.30 -5.15 -20.07
CA ASN A 54 -3.56 -5.79 -18.79
C ASN A 54 -3.12 -4.90 -17.62
N ILE A 55 -3.80 -5.07 -16.47
CA ILE A 55 -3.43 -4.45 -15.20
C ILE A 55 -2.89 -5.55 -14.28
N GLN A 56 -1.70 -5.39 -13.73
CA GLN A 56 -1.10 -6.34 -12.80
C GLN A 56 -1.27 -5.87 -11.36
N LEU A 57 -1.66 -6.80 -10.48
CA LEU A 57 -1.75 -6.59 -9.03
C LEU A 57 -0.43 -6.96 -8.38
N THR A 58 -0.03 -6.18 -7.38
CA THR A 58 1.22 -6.43 -6.65
C THR A 58 0.96 -6.95 -5.23
N SER A 59 1.97 -7.57 -4.62
CA SER A 59 1.90 -8.04 -3.22
C SER A 59 1.83 -6.91 -2.17
N ARG A 60 1.88 -5.65 -2.61
CA ARG A 60 1.66 -4.47 -1.75
C ARG A 60 0.33 -3.79 -2.05
N ALA A 61 -0.64 -4.54 -2.59
CA ALA A 61 -1.97 -4.03 -2.95
C ALA A 61 -1.94 -2.81 -3.91
N ASN A 62 -0.94 -2.74 -4.79
CA ASN A 62 -0.79 -1.69 -5.79
C ASN A 62 -1.06 -2.24 -7.19
N LEU A 63 -1.21 -1.34 -8.17
CA LEU A 63 -1.41 -1.67 -9.57
C LEU A 63 -0.17 -1.37 -10.41
N GLN A 64 -0.01 -2.08 -11.52
CA GLN A 64 1.12 -1.94 -12.42
C GLN A 64 0.68 -2.08 -13.86
N LEU A 65 1.16 -1.22 -14.74
CA LEU A 65 1.03 -1.35 -16.19
C LEU A 65 2.40 -1.62 -16.80
N ARG A 66 2.42 -2.38 -17.92
CA ARG A 66 3.62 -2.77 -18.64
C ARG A 66 3.47 -2.60 -20.15
N GLY A 67 4.60 -2.71 -20.85
CA GLY A 67 4.61 -2.63 -22.30
C GLY A 67 4.37 -1.22 -22.83
N ILE A 68 4.63 -0.20 -22.02
CA ILE A 68 4.35 1.20 -22.37
C ILE A 68 5.50 1.72 -23.23
N ALA A 69 5.15 2.33 -24.40
CA ALA A 69 6.13 3.05 -25.21
C ALA A 69 6.75 4.21 -24.41
N HIS A 70 8.04 4.42 -24.57
CA HIS A 70 8.75 5.49 -23.88
C HIS A 70 9.78 6.17 -24.78
N ASP A 71 10.07 7.44 -24.49
CA ASP A 71 11.19 8.16 -25.06
C ASP A 71 12.21 8.50 -23.98
N THR A 72 13.46 8.09 -24.20
CA THR A 72 14.58 8.35 -23.25
C THR A 72 14.26 8.04 -21.78
N GLY A 73 13.46 7.00 -21.53
CA GLY A 73 13.06 6.57 -20.18
C GLY A 73 11.89 7.33 -19.59
N ARG A 74 11.15 8.12 -20.38
CA ARG A 74 9.94 8.83 -19.96
C ARG A 74 8.73 8.32 -20.72
N VAL A 75 7.63 8.16 -20.02
CA VAL A 75 6.33 7.86 -20.63
C VAL A 75 5.74 9.12 -21.30
N PRO A 76 4.83 8.96 -22.28
CA PRO A 76 4.18 10.10 -22.93
C PRO A 76 3.44 11.00 -21.92
N PRO A 77 3.51 12.35 -22.04
CA PRO A 77 2.77 13.26 -21.17
C PRO A 77 1.27 13.00 -21.16
N ALA A 78 0.67 12.66 -22.30
CA ALA A 78 -0.76 12.34 -22.38
C ALA A 78 -1.15 11.11 -21.52
N LEU A 79 -0.26 10.13 -21.34
CA LEU A 79 -0.48 9.03 -20.40
C LEU A 79 -0.47 9.52 -18.95
N VAL A 80 0.45 10.42 -18.59
CA VAL A 80 0.50 11.02 -17.25
C VAL A 80 -0.79 11.78 -16.95
N ASP A 81 -1.28 12.57 -17.92
CA ASP A 81 -2.53 13.31 -17.81
C ASP A 81 -3.74 12.37 -17.64
N ALA A 82 -3.81 11.29 -18.43
CA ALA A 82 -4.86 10.29 -18.33
C ALA A 82 -4.88 9.60 -16.95
N ILE A 83 -3.73 9.20 -16.43
CA ILE A 83 -3.59 8.60 -15.09
C ILE A 83 -4.00 9.60 -13.99
N THR A 84 -3.63 10.87 -14.15
CA THR A 84 -4.02 11.94 -13.23
C THR A 84 -5.53 12.16 -13.25
N ALA A 85 -6.14 12.21 -14.44
CA ALA A 85 -7.59 12.33 -14.60
C ALA A 85 -8.37 11.11 -14.09
N ALA A 86 -7.74 9.94 -14.05
CA ALA A 86 -8.29 8.74 -13.42
C ALA A 86 -8.19 8.77 -11.87
N GLY A 87 -7.57 9.81 -11.27
CA GLY A 87 -7.38 9.93 -9.82
C GLY A 87 -6.26 9.05 -9.26
N LEU A 88 -5.41 8.48 -10.12
CA LEU A 88 -4.39 7.50 -9.72
C LEU A 88 -2.99 8.12 -9.54
N LEU A 89 -2.85 9.41 -9.76
CA LEU A 89 -1.64 10.21 -9.48
C LEU A 89 -2.02 11.52 -8.77
N PRO A 90 -2.61 11.47 -7.55
CA PRO A 90 -3.15 12.67 -6.90
C PRO A 90 -2.06 13.66 -6.45
N VAL A 91 -0.88 13.16 -6.08
CA VAL A 91 0.25 13.98 -5.62
C VAL A 91 1.53 13.50 -6.31
N PRO A 92 1.90 14.07 -7.47
CA PRO A 92 3.04 13.62 -8.28
C PRO A 92 4.38 13.56 -7.53
N SER A 93 4.66 14.52 -6.64
CA SER A 93 5.91 14.55 -5.84
C SER A 93 6.03 13.38 -4.86
N HIS A 94 4.91 12.77 -4.45
CA HIS A 94 4.85 11.68 -3.49
C HIS A 94 4.43 10.34 -4.12
N GLU A 95 4.44 10.22 -5.44
CA GLU A 95 3.97 9.01 -6.15
C GLU A 95 4.66 7.71 -5.70
N LEU A 96 5.91 7.79 -5.24
CA LEU A 96 6.69 6.61 -4.87
C LEU A 96 6.46 6.16 -3.42
N VAL A 97 5.99 7.04 -2.55
CA VAL A 97 6.07 6.85 -1.10
C VAL A 97 4.74 6.50 -0.42
N ARG A 98 3.64 6.57 -1.18
CA ARG A 98 2.28 6.28 -0.68
C ARG A 98 2.00 4.77 -0.55
N ASN A 99 2.97 3.99 -0.06
CA ASN A 99 2.81 2.56 0.17
C ASN A 99 2.21 2.33 1.57
N ILE A 100 0.89 2.31 1.65
CA ILE A 100 0.13 2.08 2.88
C ILE A 100 -0.74 0.85 2.69
N THR A 101 -0.34 -0.28 3.29
CA THR A 101 -1.13 -1.51 3.28
C THR A 101 -2.02 -1.54 4.52
N VAL A 102 -3.26 -1.93 4.35
CA VAL A 102 -4.25 -2.03 5.43
C VAL A 102 -4.92 -3.40 5.36
N SER A 103 -5.38 -3.92 6.48
CA SER A 103 -6.25 -5.11 6.49
C SER A 103 -7.44 -4.92 5.54
N PRO A 104 -7.60 -5.72 4.47
CA PRO A 104 -8.55 -5.40 3.38
C PRO A 104 -10.02 -5.37 3.78
N LEU A 105 -10.40 -6.06 4.84
CA LEU A 105 -11.78 -6.07 5.36
C LEU A 105 -11.97 -5.20 6.61
N THR A 106 -11.02 -4.32 6.91
CA THR A 106 -11.09 -3.42 8.07
C THR A 106 -12.38 -2.60 8.08
N GLY A 107 -13.03 -2.52 9.24
CA GLY A 107 -14.30 -1.81 9.42
C GLY A 107 -15.50 -2.44 8.69
N ARG A 108 -15.37 -3.66 8.16
CA ARG A 108 -16.43 -4.38 7.44
C ARG A 108 -16.69 -5.78 7.98
N VAL A 109 -15.63 -6.53 8.25
CA VAL A 109 -15.76 -7.92 8.73
C VAL A 109 -14.75 -8.16 9.82
N GLY A 110 -15.19 -8.42 11.03
CA GLY A 110 -14.30 -8.70 12.15
C GLY A 110 -13.23 -7.60 12.33
N GLY A 111 -12.07 -7.98 12.86
CA GLY A 111 -11.05 -6.99 13.25
C GLY A 111 -11.41 -6.34 14.58
N ARG A 112 -10.58 -5.43 15.05
CA ARG A 112 -10.75 -4.72 16.34
C ARG A 112 -11.04 -3.25 16.13
N ALA A 113 -10.59 -2.68 14.99
CA ALA A 113 -10.78 -1.28 14.66
C ALA A 113 -11.00 -1.10 13.15
N ASP A 114 -11.68 -0.02 12.77
CA ASP A 114 -11.70 0.45 11.39
C ASP A 114 -10.51 1.37 11.15
N LEU A 115 -9.57 0.92 10.32
CA LEU A 115 -8.34 1.64 10.04
C LEU A 115 -8.39 2.47 8.75
N ARG A 116 -9.52 2.50 8.04
CA ARG A 116 -9.68 3.33 6.81
C ARG A 116 -9.45 4.81 7.10
N PRO A 117 -10.06 5.40 8.14
CA PRO A 117 -9.83 6.81 8.47
C PRO A 117 -8.36 7.09 8.83
N LEU A 118 -7.69 6.18 9.53
CA LEU A 118 -6.28 6.32 9.88
C LEU A 118 -5.39 6.31 8.62
N ALA A 119 -5.64 5.41 7.67
CA ALA A 119 -4.91 5.35 6.42
C ALA A 119 -5.03 6.65 5.62
N ASP A 120 -6.24 7.22 5.54
CA ASP A 120 -6.49 8.51 4.90
C ASP A 120 -5.75 9.67 5.58
N VAL A 121 -5.69 9.67 6.91
CA VAL A 121 -4.95 10.69 7.67
C VAL A 121 -3.45 10.56 7.42
N ILE A 122 -2.90 9.34 7.44
CA ILE A 122 -1.48 9.11 7.14
C ILE A 122 -1.16 9.61 5.72
N ASP A 123 -1.97 9.27 4.71
CA ASP A 123 -1.75 9.69 3.33
C ASP A 123 -1.77 11.22 3.18
N LYS A 124 -2.76 11.88 3.79
CA LYS A 124 -2.86 13.35 3.79
C LYS A 124 -1.65 14.03 4.42
N LEU A 125 -1.25 13.58 5.60
CA LEU A 125 -0.12 14.16 6.32
C LEU A 125 1.22 13.87 5.62
N LEU A 126 1.38 12.66 5.09
CA LEU A 126 2.55 12.27 4.31
C LEU A 126 2.69 13.14 3.06
N CYS A 127 1.60 13.37 2.32
CA CYS A 127 1.60 14.17 1.12
C CYS A 127 1.69 15.68 1.38
N ALA A 128 1.35 16.15 2.57
CA ALA A 128 1.43 17.56 2.95
C ALA A 128 2.87 18.02 3.26
N ASP A 129 3.78 17.10 3.60
CA ASP A 129 5.15 17.44 3.96
C ASP A 129 6.14 16.97 2.87
N PRO A 130 6.79 17.93 2.17
CA PRO A 130 7.78 17.61 1.11
C PRO A 130 8.94 16.71 1.59
N LEU A 131 9.24 16.68 2.88
CA LEU A 131 10.29 15.84 3.45
C LEU A 131 10.06 14.37 3.13
N PHE A 132 8.81 13.90 3.24
CA PHE A 132 8.47 12.49 3.04
C PHE A 132 8.60 12.03 1.59
N ALA A 133 8.62 12.94 0.60
CA ALA A 133 8.94 12.59 -0.77
C ALA A 133 10.34 11.96 -0.92
N SER A 134 11.21 12.14 0.10
CA SER A 134 12.54 11.55 0.16
C SER A 134 12.57 10.10 0.66
N LEU A 135 11.47 9.55 1.16
CA LEU A 135 11.39 8.14 1.50
C LEU A 135 11.64 7.27 0.26
N SER A 136 12.15 6.06 0.50
CA SER A 136 12.29 5.08 -0.58
C SER A 136 10.91 4.65 -1.10
N GLY A 137 10.78 4.42 -2.40
CA GLY A 137 9.59 3.78 -2.98
C GLY A 137 9.37 2.33 -2.50
N LYS A 138 10.28 1.82 -1.67
CA LYS A 138 10.17 0.54 -0.96
C LYS A 138 9.68 0.68 0.48
N PHE A 139 9.73 1.89 1.03
CA PHE A 139 9.25 2.14 2.39
C PHE A 139 7.76 1.80 2.50
N LEU A 140 7.39 1.00 3.50
CA LEU A 140 6.05 0.44 3.64
C LEU A 140 5.46 0.74 5.01
N PHE A 141 4.29 1.38 5.03
CA PHE A 141 3.41 1.43 6.18
C PHE A 141 2.45 0.26 6.17
N SER A 142 2.26 -0.43 7.30
CA SER A 142 1.33 -1.56 7.42
C SER A 142 0.40 -1.40 8.61
N LEU A 143 -0.89 -1.38 8.36
CA LEU A 143 -1.94 -1.15 9.35
C LEU A 143 -2.77 -2.43 9.51
N ASP A 144 -2.51 -3.18 10.58
CA ASP A 144 -3.26 -4.41 10.92
C ASP A 144 -4.40 -4.07 11.89
N ASP A 145 -5.61 -4.39 11.52
CA ASP A 145 -6.81 -4.11 12.32
C ASP A 145 -7.03 -5.08 13.50
N GLY A 146 -6.01 -5.83 13.86
CA GLY A 146 -6.01 -6.76 14.96
C GLY A 146 -6.37 -8.19 14.57
N ARG A 147 -6.58 -8.48 13.28
CA ARG A 147 -6.80 -9.86 12.81
C ARG A 147 -5.51 -10.58 12.43
N GLY A 148 -4.41 -9.87 12.16
CA GLY A 148 -3.11 -10.45 11.82
C GLY A 148 -3.00 -10.90 10.38
N ASP A 149 -3.76 -10.33 9.45
CA ASP A 149 -3.78 -10.72 8.04
C ASP A 149 -2.73 -9.98 7.19
N VAL A 150 -2.23 -8.84 7.67
CA VAL A 150 -1.10 -8.11 7.08
C VAL A 150 0.12 -8.04 7.98
N ALA A 151 0.03 -8.57 9.20
CA ALA A 151 1.10 -8.54 10.20
C ALA A 151 2.37 -9.33 9.78
N GLY A 152 2.25 -10.33 8.93
CA GLY A 152 3.36 -11.17 8.46
C GLY A 152 4.17 -10.57 7.32
N SER A 153 3.77 -9.44 6.75
CA SER A 153 4.54 -8.75 5.70
C SER A 153 5.75 -8.03 6.29
N THR A 154 6.86 -7.99 5.52
CA THR A 154 7.95 -7.07 5.83
C THR A 154 7.44 -5.65 5.71
N LEU A 155 7.65 -4.84 6.73
CA LEU A 155 7.21 -3.45 6.79
C LEU A 155 8.34 -2.58 7.33
N ASP A 156 8.20 -1.28 7.18
CA ASP A 156 9.11 -0.31 7.80
C ASP A 156 8.50 0.25 9.07
N LEU A 157 7.30 0.76 9.00
CA LEU A 157 6.55 1.23 10.16
C LEU A 157 5.10 0.73 10.08
N GLY A 158 4.49 0.50 11.21
CA GLY A 158 3.09 0.07 11.21
C GLY A 158 2.46 0.06 12.58
N ILE A 159 1.23 -0.39 12.61
CA ILE A 159 0.46 -0.65 13.83
C ILE A 159 -0.19 -2.02 13.78
N PHE A 160 -0.48 -2.52 14.96
CA PHE A 160 -1.39 -3.63 15.18
C PHE A 160 -2.47 -3.17 16.17
N ALA A 161 -3.72 -3.11 15.74
CA ALA A 161 -4.83 -2.68 16.61
C ALA A 161 -5.03 -3.68 17.76
N LEU A 162 -5.03 -3.19 18.98
CA LEU A 162 -5.22 -3.97 20.19
C LEU A 162 -6.71 -4.02 20.58
N ASP A 163 -7.42 -2.94 20.32
CA ASP A 163 -8.87 -2.77 20.50
C ASP A 163 -9.37 -1.63 19.58
N ALA A 164 -10.59 -1.14 19.80
CA ALA A 164 -11.20 -0.10 18.98
C ALA A 164 -10.54 1.29 19.11
N HIS A 165 -9.66 1.48 20.08
CA HIS A 165 -9.09 2.79 20.43
C HIS A 165 -7.58 2.80 20.45
N THR A 166 -6.94 1.65 20.68
CA THR A 166 -5.51 1.55 20.88
C THR A 166 -4.83 0.59 19.89
N ALA A 167 -3.59 0.89 19.57
CA ALA A 167 -2.73 0.03 18.75
C ALA A 167 -1.32 0.02 19.30
N GLN A 168 -0.59 -1.07 19.07
CA GLN A 168 0.84 -1.11 19.31
C GLN A 168 1.60 -0.78 18.03
N LEU A 169 2.59 0.10 18.13
CA LEU A 169 3.47 0.46 17.02
C LEU A 169 4.39 -0.71 16.65
N ARG A 170 4.71 -0.80 15.37
CA ARG A 170 5.71 -1.71 14.81
C ARG A 170 6.80 -0.92 14.11
N VAL A 171 8.05 -1.31 14.36
CA VAL A 171 9.24 -0.70 13.78
C VAL A 171 10.10 -1.78 13.14
N GLY A 172 10.28 -1.69 11.84
CA GLY A 172 10.90 -2.75 11.06
C GLY A 172 10.17 -4.10 11.19
N SER A 173 10.83 -5.15 10.80
CA SER A 173 10.23 -6.50 10.77
C SER A 173 10.09 -7.13 12.16
N THR A 174 10.84 -6.67 13.16
CA THR A 174 11.02 -7.40 14.43
C THR A 174 10.73 -6.60 15.69
N LEU A 175 10.75 -5.28 15.65
CA LEU A 175 10.62 -4.45 16.84
C LEU A 175 9.18 -4.00 17.05
N TRP A 176 8.84 -3.85 18.33
CA TRP A 176 7.58 -3.30 18.79
C TRP A 176 7.85 -2.01 19.52
N GLY A 177 6.99 -1.03 19.32
CA GLY A 177 7.00 0.25 20.01
C GLY A 177 5.93 0.33 21.10
N PRO A 178 5.70 1.54 21.63
CA PRO A 178 4.66 1.79 22.62
C PRO A 178 3.25 1.52 22.07
N THR A 179 2.32 1.33 22.98
CA THR A 179 0.89 1.41 22.70
C THR A 179 0.50 2.89 22.59
N VAL A 180 -0.25 3.21 21.54
CA VAL A 180 -0.74 4.56 21.26
C VAL A 180 -2.25 4.57 21.07
N ASP A 181 -2.89 5.71 21.29
CA ASP A 181 -4.26 5.94 20.84
C ASP A 181 -4.31 5.96 19.30
N LEU A 182 -5.35 5.37 18.70
CA LEU A 182 -5.49 5.35 17.24
C LEU A 182 -5.62 6.75 16.63
N ASN A 183 -6.12 7.73 17.39
CA ASN A 183 -6.18 9.12 16.94
C ASN A 183 -4.79 9.76 16.81
N ASP A 184 -3.81 9.29 17.58
CA ASP A 184 -2.43 9.77 17.56
C ASP A 184 -1.50 8.93 16.67
N ALA A 185 -1.95 7.75 16.26
CA ALA A 185 -1.14 6.77 15.54
C ALA A 185 -0.53 7.31 14.23
N ALA A 186 -1.24 8.16 13.49
CA ALA A 186 -0.72 8.78 12.27
C ALA A 186 0.48 9.68 12.57
N HIS A 187 0.39 10.51 13.60
CA HIS A 187 1.48 11.41 14.00
C HIS A 187 2.66 10.62 14.57
N ALA A 188 2.40 9.57 15.34
CA ALA A 188 3.45 8.70 15.87
C ALA A 188 4.22 8.01 14.72
N LEU A 189 3.53 7.41 13.74
CA LEU A 189 4.16 6.77 12.60
C LEU A 189 4.97 7.76 11.73
N LEU A 190 4.42 8.93 11.46
CA LEU A 190 5.13 9.94 10.65
C LEU A 190 6.27 10.61 11.45
N GLY A 191 6.18 10.67 12.78
CA GLY A 191 7.30 11.04 13.64
C GLY A 191 8.48 10.08 13.47
N LEU A 192 8.24 8.78 13.61
CA LEU A 192 9.26 7.73 13.36
C LEU A 192 9.80 7.77 11.93
N ALA A 193 8.95 8.01 10.92
CA ALA A 193 9.40 8.14 9.53
C ALA A 193 10.31 9.36 9.33
N ARG A 194 10.06 10.46 10.03
CA ARG A 194 10.91 11.66 10.02
C ARG A 194 12.27 11.38 10.67
N GLU A 195 12.28 10.70 11.80
CA GLU A 195 13.52 10.27 12.47
C GLU A 195 14.32 9.32 11.57
N PHE A 196 13.67 8.33 10.95
CA PHE A 196 14.30 7.47 9.96
C PHE A 196 14.95 8.27 8.82
N LEU A 197 14.29 9.30 8.29
CA LEU A 197 14.87 10.18 7.27
C LEU A 197 16.11 10.92 7.76
N GLY A 198 16.18 11.27 9.03
CA GLY A 198 17.37 11.87 9.66
C GLY A 198 18.54 10.90 9.77
N LEU A 199 18.26 9.61 9.98
CA LEU A 199 19.26 8.58 10.23
C LEU A 199 19.72 7.86 8.95
N ARG A 200 18.88 7.75 7.93
CA ARG A 200 19.10 6.89 6.76
C ARG A 200 20.32 7.23 5.90
N GLY A 201 20.97 8.36 6.14
CA GLY A 201 22.03 8.86 5.28
C GLY A 201 21.49 9.52 4.01
N ALA A 202 22.38 9.85 3.07
CA ALA A 202 22.09 10.59 1.86
C ALA A 202 22.68 9.91 0.60
N GLY A 203 22.14 10.28 -0.56
CA GLY A 203 22.62 9.80 -1.88
C GLY A 203 22.28 8.33 -2.12
N ASP A 204 23.07 7.72 -3.01
CA ASP A 204 22.83 6.35 -3.51
C ASP A 204 23.04 5.26 -2.47
N THR A 205 23.76 5.57 -1.39
CA THR A 205 24.03 4.65 -0.26
C THR A 205 23.02 4.76 0.87
N ALA A 206 22.10 5.71 0.80
CA ALA A 206 21.06 5.90 1.81
C ALA A 206 20.24 4.62 2.04
N TRP A 207 19.91 4.31 3.28
CA TRP A 207 19.06 3.17 3.61
C TRP A 207 17.64 3.33 3.08
N TRP A 208 17.04 2.23 2.63
CA TRP A 208 15.69 2.22 2.09
C TRP A 208 14.66 1.71 3.09
N HIS A 209 15.11 0.86 4.00
CA HIS A 209 14.28 0.18 4.97
C HIS A 209 14.78 0.44 6.39
N VAL A 210 13.85 0.43 7.34
CA VAL A 210 14.15 0.53 8.78
C VAL A 210 15.06 -0.61 9.23
N ASP A 211 14.84 -1.83 8.72
CA ASP A 211 15.69 -3.00 9.04
C ASP A 211 17.17 -2.86 8.61
N GLU A 212 17.50 -1.86 7.82
CA GLU A 212 18.87 -1.57 7.38
C GLU A 212 19.63 -0.66 8.36
N LEU A 213 18.89 0.03 9.23
CA LEU A 213 19.49 0.82 10.33
C LEU A 213 20.27 -0.10 11.29
N PRO A 214 21.28 0.43 12.01
CA PRO A 214 21.86 -0.28 13.12
C PRO A 214 20.81 -0.83 14.07
N ASP A 215 21.02 -2.03 14.61
CA ASP A 215 20.09 -2.71 15.52
C ASP A 215 18.63 -2.74 15.00
N LYS A 216 18.48 -2.78 13.63
CA LYS A 216 17.21 -2.86 12.92
C LYS A 216 16.23 -1.74 13.27
N GLY A 217 16.76 -0.56 13.56
CA GLY A 217 15.97 0.63 13.87
C GLY A 217 15.57 0.74 15.34
N ALA A 218 16.23 0.05 16.25
CA ALA A 218 15.97 0.20 17.69
C ALA A 218 16.17 1.65 18.18
N GLU A 219 17.03 2.41 17.52
CA GLU A 219 17.29 3.82 17.81
C GLU A 219 16.10 4.76 17.49
N LEU A 220 15.10 4.28 16.73
CA LEU A 220 13.85 5.01 16.51
C LEU A 220 12.90 4.95 17.72
N LEU A 221 13.23 4.12 18.71
CA LEU A 221 12.42 3.93 19.92
C LEU A 221 13.18 4.49 21.12
N ASP A 222 12.46 5.06 22.08
CA ASP A 222 13.00 5.61 23.32
C ASP A 222 13.30 4.53 24.39
N GLY A 223 13.12 3.25 24.02
CA GLY A 223 13.40 2.09 24.87
C GLY A 223 12.94 0.79 24.28
N PRO A 224 13.24 -0.34 24.94
CA PRO A 224 12.70 -1.63 24.55
C PRO A 224 11.24 -1.73 24.98
N TYR A 225 10.39 -2.22 24.07
CA TYR A 225 8.97 -2.48 24.33
C TYR A 225 8.67 -3.96 24.14
N GLU A 226 7.94 -4.53 25.08
CA GLU A 226 7.44 -5.89 24.94
C GLU A 226 6.29 -5.95 23.94
N ARG A 227 6.22 -7.04 23.22
CA ARG A 227 5.13 -7.32 22.32
C ARG A 227 3.86 -7.67 23.09
N ASP A 228 2.78 -6.93 22.88
CA ASP A 228 1.47 -7.22 23.47
C ASP A 228 0.96 -8.60 22.98
N GLU A 229 0.46 -9.42 23.88
CA GLU A 229 -0.04 -10.77 23.58
C GLU A 229 -1.17 -10.77 22.55
N ARG A 230 -1.96 -9.71 22.51
CA ARG A 230 -3.03 -9.53 21.52
C ARG A 230 -2.52 -9.47 20.08
N THR A 231 -1.25 -9.13 19.87
CA THR A 231 -0.61 -9.07 18.54
C THR A 231 -0.15 -10.43 18.03
N LEU A 232 -0.19 -11.48 18.85
CA LEU A 232 0.19 -12.85 18.43
C LEU A 232 -0.80 -13.48 17.43
N ARG A 233 -1.95 -12.85 17.24
CA ARG A 233 -2.95 -13.32 16.28
C ARG A 233 -2.41 -13.24 14.86
N THR A 234 -2.66 -14.31 14.09
CA THR A 234 -2.42 -14.37 12.65
C THR A 234 -3.66 -14.91 11.96
N SER A 235 -3.95 -14.44 10.78
CA SER A 235 -5.10 -14.85 10.00
C SER A 235 -4.68 -15.16 8.57
N ALA A 236 -5.25 -16.19 8.00
CA ALA A 236 -5.11 -16.47 6.57
C ALA A 236 -5.90 -15.45 5.74
N PRO A 237 -5.58 -15.31 4.44
CA PRO A 237 -6.43 -14.56 3.52
C PRO A 237 -7.89 -15.05 3.61
N PRO A 238 -8.87 -14.14 3.50
CA PRO A 238 -10.27 -14.56 3.48
C PRO A 238 -10.54 -15.48 2.28
N ALA A 239 -11.47 -16.41 2.44
CA ALA A 239 -11.85 -17.31 1.37
C ALA A 239 -12.40 -16.54 0.16
N LEU A 240 -12.21 -17.08 -1.04
CA LEU A 240 -12.83 -16.55 -2.27
C LEU A 240 -14.35 -16.73 -2.21
N GLY A 241 -15.07 -15.85 -2.89
CA GLY A 241 -16.52 -15.86 -2.94
C GLY A 241 -17.18 -14.84 -2.00
N LYS A 242 -18.41 -15.10 -1.61
CA LYS A 242 -19.21 -14.19 -0.77
C LYS A 242 -18.76 -14.23 0.68
N ILE A 243 -18.64 -13.05 1.28
CA ILE A 243 -18.27 -12.83 2.69
C ILE A 243 -19.35 -11.94 3.31
N GLY A 244 -20.01 -12.41 4.37
CA GLY A 244 -20.94 -11.57 5.13
C GLY A 244 -20.21 -10.47 5.87
N GLN A 245 -20.73 -9.23 5.82
CA GLN A 245 -20.22 -8.09 6.57
C GLN A 245 -20.97 -7.94 7.88
N ASP A 246 -20.34 -7.30 8.86
CA ASP A 246 -20.90 -7.13 10.21
C ASP A 246 -22.15 -6.23 10.23
N ASP A 247 -22.31 -5.39 9.20
CA ASP A 247 -23.48 -4.51 9.01
C ASP A 247 -24.63 -5.15 8.22
N GLY A 248 -24.52 -6.44 7.88
CA GLY A 248 -25.52 -7.21 7.14
C GLY A 248 -25.35 -7.15 5.62
N ARG A 249 -24.47 -6.32 5.08
CA ARG A 249 -24.09 -6.32 3.67
C ARG A 249 -23.16 -7.50 3.35
N GLN A 250 -22.72 -7.58 2.12
CA GLN A 250 -21.80 -8.62 1.67
C GLN A 250 -20.58 -8.01 0.99
N ALA A 251 -19.45 -8.69 1.09
CA ALA A 251 -18.32 -8.48 0.21
C ALA A 251 -18.17 -9.68 -0.73
N LEU A 252 -17.61 -9.46 -1.91
CA LEU A 252 -17.25 -10.51 -2.84
C LEU A 252 -15.74 -10.53 -3.04
N HIS A 253 -15.09 -11.61 -2.62
CA HIS A 253 -13.67 -11.81 -2.86
C HIS A 253 -13.47 -12.55 -4.19
N VAL A 254 -12.85 -11.87 -5.15
CA VAL A 254 -12.67 -12.31 -6.53
C VAL A 254 -11.23 -12.72 -6.75
N GLU A 255 -11.03 -13.95 -7.23
CA GLU A 255 -9.73 -14.40 -7.70
C GLU A 255 -9.29 -13.62 -8.94
N VAL A 256 -8.02 -13.26 -8.98
CA VAL A 256 -7.37 -12.65 -10.15
C VAL A 256 -6.24 -13.58 -10.57
N PRO A 257 -6.45 -14.40 -11.62
CA PRO A 257 -5.46 -15.38 -12.06
C PRO A 257 -4.10 -14.74 -12.33
N ASP A 258 -3.05 -15.29 -11.76
CA ASP A 258 -1.68 -14.77 -11.83
C ASP A 258 -1.52 -13.30 -11.42
N GLY A 259 -2.49 -12.76 -10.68
CA GLY A 259 -2.55 -11.35 -10.32
C GLY A 259 -2.73 -10.41 -11.51
N THR A 260 -3.33 -10.90 -12.61
CA THR A 260 -3.50 -10.14 -13.85
C THR A 260 -4.98 -9.90 -14.14
N LEU A 261 -5.42 -8.65 -14.05
CA LEU A 261 -6.73 -8.21 -14.51
C LEU A 261 -6.67 -8.01 -16.02
N THR A 262 -7.32 -8.90 -16.77
CA THR A 262 -7.62 -8.68 -18.17
C THR A 262 -8.71 -7.62 -18.33
N PRO A 263 -8.89 -6.98 -19.50
CA PRO A 263 -9.97 -6.00 -19.72
C PRO A 263 -11.34 -6.54 -19.34
N GLN A 264 -11.62 -7.80 -19.67
CA GLN A 264 -12.90 -8.44 -19.36
C GLN A 264 -13.10 -8.63 -17.85
N LEU A 265 -12.07 -9.08 -17.14
CA LEU A 265 -12.14 -9.27 -15.69
C LEU A 265 -12.22 -7.92 -14.97
N ALA A 266 -11.50 -6.90 -15.43
CA ALA A 266 -11.57 -5.55 -14.89
C ALA A 266 -12.99 -4.98 -14.98
N GLU A 267 -13.66 -5.11 -16.13
CA GLU A 267 -15.05 -4.66 -16.31
C GLU A 267 -16.02 -5.49 -15.46
N GLN A 268 -15.86 -6.81 -15.40
CA GLN A 268 -16.69 -7.67 -14.56
C GLN A 268 -16.61 -7.30 -13.08
N VAL A 269 -15.42 -6.99 -12.57
CA VAL A 269 -15.22 -6.58 -11.17
C VAL A 269 -15.76 -5.18 -10.94
N ALA A 270 -15.47 -4.22 -11.85
CA ALA A 270 -15.94 -2.84 -11.76
C ALA A 270 -17.47 -2.73 -11.88
N GLY A 271 -18.12 -3.67 -12.57
CA GLY A 271 -19.57 -3.71 -12.67
C GLY A 271 -20.31 -4.21 -11.42
N ARG A 272 -19.60 -4.66 -10.37
CA ARG A 272 -20.24 -5.26 -9.19
C ARG A 272 -20.47 -4.29 -8.04
N GLY A 273 -19.67 -3.25 -7.90
CA GLY A 273 -19.79 -2.28 -6.80
C GLY A 273 -19.07 -0.98 -7.12
N ALA A 274 -19.23 0.02 -6.28
CA ALA A 274 -18.61 1.35 -6.48
C ALA A 274 -17.16 1.41 -6.01
N GLU A 275 -16.83 0.63 -4.99
CA GLU A 275 -15.49 0.52 -4.41
C GLU A 275 -14.92 -0.87 -4.63
N LEU A 276 -13.62 -0.94 -4.80
CA LEU A 276 -12.84 -2.14 -4.96
C LEU A 276 -11.63 -2.06 -4.02
N ILE A 277 -11.20 -3.21 -3.51
CA ILE A 277 -10.01 -3.30 -2.67
C ILE A 277 -9.06 -4.32 -3.30
N VAL A 278 -7.95 -3.84 -3.83
CA VAL A 278 -6.82 -4.70 -4.23
C VAL A 278 -6.18 -5.25 -2.98
N THR A 279 -5.90 -6.55 -2.95
CA THR A 279 -5.35 -7.21 -1.76
C THR A 279 -3.86 -7.51 -1.91
N PRO A 280 -3.11 -7.68 -0.80
CA PRO A 280 -1.72 -8.15 -0.84
C PRO A 280 -1.57 -9.54 -1.45
N TRP A 281 -2.63 -10.32 -1.54
CA TRP A 281 -2.67 -11.66 -2.13
C TRP A 281 -2.94 -11.64 -3.64
N ARG A 282 -2.93 -10.45 -4.26
CA ARG A 282 -3.18 -10.22 -5.71
C ARG A 282 -4.57 -10.69 -6.15
N SER A 283 -5.55 -10.39 -5.33
CA SER A 283 -6.97 -10.59 -5.61
C SER A 283 -7.70 -9.26 -5.42
N VAL A 284 -9.01 -9.23 -5.67
CA VAL A 284 -9.84 -8.04 -5.48
C VAL A 284 -11.02 -8.39 -4.59
N ILE A 285 -11.31 -7.52 -3.64
CA ILE A 285 -12.55 -7.57 -2.87
C ILE A 285 -13.46 -6.44 -3.34
N VAL A 286 -14.72 -6.77 -3.64
CA VAL A 286 -15.80 -5.80 -3.89
C VAL A 286 -16.64 -5.75 -2.62
N PRO A 287 -16.51 -4.70 -1.80
CA PRO A 287 -17.24 -4.58 -0.55
C PRO A 287 -18.62 -3.98 -0.73
N ASP A 288 -19.39 -3.96 0.34
CA ASP A 288 -20.60 -3.17 0.53
C ASP A 288 -21.74 -3.51 -0.45
N LEU A 289 -21.81 -4.77 -0.87
CA LEU A 289 -22.85 -5.29 -1.74
C LEU A 289 -24.14 -5.56 -0.95
N GLU A 290 -25.28 -5.26 -1.54
CA GLU A 290 -26.58 -5.62 -0.97
C GLU A 290 -26.71 -7.15 -0.87
N PRO A 291 -27.33 -7.66 0.20
CA PRO A 291 -27.63 -9.09 0.31
C PRO A 291 -28.55 -9.53 -0.86
N ALA A 292 -28.25 -10.67 -1.48
CA ALA A 292 -29.03 -11.21 -2.58
C ALA A 292 -30.32 -11.88 -2.06
#